data_c82c5a180dafd0c58a72df7d111a4890
#
_entry.id   c82c5a180dafd0c58a72df7d111a4890
#
_cell.length_a   1.000
_cell.length_b   1.000
_cell.length_c   1.000
_cell.angle_alpha   90.00
_cell.angle_beta   90.00
_cell.angle_gamma   90.00
#
_symmetry.space_group_name_H-M   'P 1'
#
loop_
_entity.id
_entity.type
_entity.pdbx_description
1 polymer ?
#
loop_
_entity_poly.entity_id
_entity_poly.type
_entity_poly.pdbx_seq_one_letter_code
_entity_poly.pdbx_strand_id
1 'polypeptide(L)' 'DLITRFKIEKACYLLENNNLSIKIIAQNCGYSEDTAFRKAFTKILNMNPLEYRKYIKNRV' A
#
# COMPACT_ATOMS: atom_id res chain seq x y z
N ASP A 1 -4.58 2.15 14.14
CA ASP A 1 -4.67 3.51 14.67
C ASP A 1 -4.58 4.53 13.54
N LEU A 2 -4.72 5.81 13.89
CA LEU A 2 -4.74 6.88 12.90
C LEU A 2 -3.45 6.98 12.11
N ILE A 3 -2.32 6.81 12.77
CA ILE A 3 -1.03 6.91 12.12
C ILE A 3 -0.87 5.83 11.06
N THR A 4 -1.26 4.60 11.40
CA THR A 4 -1.19 3.49 10.46
C THR A 4 -2.12 3.74 9.27
N ARG A 5 -3.32 4.26 9.52
CA ARG A 5 -4.26 4.56 8.44
C ARG A 5 -3.71 5.62 7.49
N PHE A 6 -3.08 6.66 8.04
CA PHE A 6 -2.46 7.68 7.18
C PHE A 6 -1.38 7.09 6.30
N LYS A 7 -0.56 6.20 6.87
CA LYS A 7 0.50 5.54 6.10
C LYS A 7 -0.09 4.71 4.96
N ILE A 8 -1.15 3.98 5.25
CA ILE A 8 -1.77 3.14 4.24
C ILE A 8 -2.50 3.98 3.19
N GLU A 9 -3.11 5.08 3.57
CA GLU A 9 -3.75 5.98 2.61
C GLU A 9 -2.71 6.56 1.65
N LYS A 10 -1.54 6.93 2.17
CA LYS A 10 -0.46 7.39 1.32
C LYS A 10 -0.01 6.30 0.36
N ALA A 11 0.04 5.05 0.85
CA ALA A 11 0.40 3.92 0.00
C ALA A 11 -0.61 3.73 -1.12
N CYS A 12 -1.89 3.87 -0.83
CA CYS A 12 -2.93 3.78 -1.85
C CYS A 12 -2.73 4.84 -2.93
N TYR A 13 -2.45 6.06 -2.51
CA TYR A 13 -2.18 7.15 -3.43
C TYR A 13 -1.00 6.83 -4.35
N LEU A 14 0.09 6.32 -3.75
CA LEU A 14 1.29 5.97 -4.54
C LEU A 14 1.00 4.82 -5.50
N LEU A 15 0.23 3.84 -5.07
CA LEU A 15 -0.14 2.73 -5.93
C LEU A 15 -0.99 3.18 -7.11
N GLU A 16 -1.85 4.17 -6.90
CA GLU A 16 -2.73 4.67 -7.95
C GLU A 16 -2.02 5.58 -8.93
N ASN A 17 -1.03 6.34 -8.47
CA ASN A 17 -0.43 7.40 -9.27
C ASN A 17 1.00 7.13 -9.73
N ASN A 18 1.61 6.06 -9.28
CA ASN A 18 3.00 5.75 -9.61
C ASN A 18 3.17 4.27 -9.88
N ASN A 19 4.18 3.94 -10.69
CA ASN A 19 4.53 2.54 -10.98
C ASN A 19 5.67 2.04 -10.09
N LEU A 20 5.77 2.58 -8.88
CA LEU A 20 6.79 2.17 -7.94
C LEU A 20 6.56 0.74 -7.47
N SER A 21 7.65 0.03 -7.14
CA SER A 21 7.51 -1.30 -6.58
C SER A 21 6.91 -1.23 -5.18
N ILE A 22 6.32 -2.33 -4.74
CA ILE A 22 5.73 -2.38 -3.40
C ILE A 22 6.77 -2.07 -2.33
N LYS A 23 7.98 -2.57 -2.52
CA LYS A 23 9.06 -2.32 -1.56
C LYS A 23 9.36 -0.82 -1.44
N ILE A 24 9.43 -0.13 -2.55
CA ILE A 24 9.70 1.31 -2.57
C ILE A 24 8.55 2.07 -1.90
N ILE A 25 7.33 1.68 -2.21
CA ILE A 25 6.17 2.31 -1.60
C ILE A 25 6.17 2.12 -0.09
N ALA A 26 6.51 0.91 0.37
CA ALA A 26 6.59 0.64 1.81
C ALA A 26 7.60 1.55 2.48
N GLN A 27 8.77 1.72 1.87
CA GLN A 27 9.80 2.60 2.41
C GLN A 27 9.33 4.06 2.47
N ASN A 28 8.65 4.51 1.44
CA ASN A 28 8.13 5.87 1.40
C ASN A 28 7.05 6.11 2.45
N CYS A 29 6.39 5.05 2.88
CA CYS A 29 5.35 5.15 3.91
C CYS A 29 5.91 4.99 5.32
N GLY A 30 7.21 4.81 5.45
CA GLY A 30 7.84 4.72 6.76
C GLY A 30 8.01 3.33 7.31
N TYR A 31 7.86 2.30 6.46
CA TYR A 31 8.08 0.92 6.88
C TYR A 31 9.47 0.49 6.46
N SER A 32 10.21 -0.13 7.40
CA SER A 32 11.54 -0.62 7.08
C SER A 32 11.51 -1.93 6.33
N GLU A 33 10.42 -2.68 6.44
CA GLU A 33 10.27 -3.97 5.77
C GLU A 33 8.92 -4.03 5.05
N ASP A 34 8.92 -4.63 3.86
CA ASP A 34 7.68 -4.77 3.10
C ASP A 34 6.71 -5.74 3.76
N THR A 35 7.21 -6.69 4.57
CA THR A 35 6.34 -7.62 5.29
C THR A 35 5.43 -6.87 6.25
N ALA A 36 6.00 -5.94 7.03
CA ALA A 36 5.22 -5.15 7.97
C ALA A 36 4.20 -4.28 7.23
N PHE A 37 4.62 -3.71 6.11
CA PHE A 37 3.74 -2.90 5.29
C PHE A 37 2.55 -3.71 4.78
N ARG A 38 2.83 -4.90 4.25
CA ARG A 38 1.78 -5.77 3.72
C ARG A 38 0.77 -6.17 4.78
N LYS A 39 1.24 -6.47 5.98
CA LYS A 39 0.35 -6.83 7.08
C LYS A 39 -0.58 -5.68 7.43
N ALA A 40 -0.03 -4.48 7.56
CA ALA A 40 -0.84 -3.31 7.87
C ALA A 40 -1.83 -3.00 6.77
N PHE A 41 -1.38 -3.10 5.52
CA PHE A 41 -2.23 -2.85 4.37
C PHE A 41 -3.42 -3.82 4.34
N THR A 42 -3.11 -5.10 4.50
CA THR A 42 -4.15 -6.13 4.48
C THR A 42 -5.14 -5.96 5.63
N LYS A 43 -4.63 -5.57 6.80
CA LYS A 43 -5.48 -5.38 7.96
C LYS A 43 -6.51 -4.27 7.74
N ILE A 44 -6.08 -3.21 7.07
CA ILE A 44 -6.95 -2.04 6.87
C ILE A 44 -7.87 -2.21 5.66
N LEU A 45 -7.36 -2.77 4.57
CA LEU A 45 -8.11 -2.83 3.32
C LEU A 45 -8.64 -4.22 2.97
N ASN A 46 -8.31 -5.23 3.74
CA ASN A 46 -8.71 -6.62 3.49
C ASN A 46 -8.23 -7.18 2.15
N MET A 47 -7.18 -6.59 1.61
CA MET A 47 -6.53 -7.09 0.41
C MET A 47 -5.07 -6.66 0.44
N ASN A 48 -4.18 -7.47 -0.17
CA ASN A 48 -2.77 -7.12 -0.14
C ASN A 48 -2.46 -6.05 -1.21
N PRO A 49 -1.29 -5.40 -1.11
CA PRO A 49 -0.94 -4.31 -2.04
C PRO A 49 -0.90 -4.73 -3.50
N LEU A 50 -0.46 -5.95 -3.79
CA LEU A 50 -0.43 -6.43 -5.17
C LEU A 50 -1.83 -6.60 -5.74
N GLU A 51 -2.73 -7.13 -4.94
CA GLU A 51 -4.12 -7.28 -5.34
C GLU A 51 -4.77 -5.91 -5.57
N TYR A 52 -4.47 -4.97 -4.69
CA TYR A 52 -5.00 -3.62 -4.82
C TYR A 52 -4.52 -2.98 -6.12
N ARG A 53 -3.24 -3.16 -6.44
CA ARG A 53 -2.70 -2.63 -7.69
C ARG A 53 -3.41 -3.22 -8.91
N LYS A 54 -3.65 -4.52 -8.90
CA LYS A 54 -4.39 -5.17 -9.98
C LYS A 54 -5.81 -4.65 -10.08
N TYR A 55 -6.45 -4.48 -8.93
CA TYR A 55 -7.81 -3.96 -8.87
C TYR A 55 -7.89 -2.58 -9.53
N ILE A 56 -6.96 -1.71 -9.20
CA ILE A 56 -6.93 -0.36 -9.77
C ILE A 56 -6.75 -0.42 -11.29
N LYS A 57 -5.83 -1.23 -11.76
CA LYS A 57 -5.54 -1.33 -13.19
C LYS A 57 -6.72 -1.87 -13.98
N ASN A 58 -7.54 -2.71 -13.35
CA ASN A 58 -8.69 -3.32 -14.01
C ASN A 58 -9.98 -2.52 -13.83
N ARG A 59 -9.90 -1.38 -13.20
CA ARG A 59 -11.07 -0.57 -12.87
C ARG A 59 -11.62 0.25 -14.03
N VAL A 60 -10.89 0.39 -15.05
CA VAL A 60 -11.26 1.28 -16.17
C VAL A 60 -12.53 0.85 -16.88
#